data_6ffe88a4e36408342bfc7773a9aae31b
#
_entry.id   6ffe88a4e36408342bfc7773a9aae31b
#
_cell.length_a   1.000
_cell.length_b   1.000
_cell.length_c   1.000
_cell.angle_alpha   90.00
_cell.angle_beta   90.00
_cell.angle_gamma   90.00
#
_symmetry.space_group_name_H-M   'P 1'
#
loop_
_entity.id
_entity.type
_entity.pdbx_description
1 polymer ?
#
loop_
_entity_poly.entity_id
_entity_poly.type
_entity_poly.pdbx_seq_one_letter_code
_entity_poly.pdbx_strand_id
1 'polypeptide(L)'
;MKRFDFKTPVKIFIKCAAAAVLSSAFILSGCSDKSAVSSDALPEIIIGSDEYEPYNFSDKNGNPAGIDVEIASEAFLRMGYKAQFKNIVWDEKDEMLADGKVDCLWGCFSMNGREDKYRWVGPYMNSRQAVAVRADSNIYALSDLSGKRVAVQSSSKPEEILSQKSDDIPQVSGLYCFVRTEYIFAALRKNYVDAVAGHEYMLRVFINESDDKYRLLDESLLLSKLGIAFAKDNNSALPEKLRATLYDMKNDGTLAKIAVKYGLDPNTALGGITLE
;
A
#
# COMPACT_ATOMS: atom_id res chain seq x y z
N MET A 1 24.89 8.55 49.03
CA MET A 1 26.21 8.72 49.74
C MET A 1 27.30 8.21 48.82
N LYS A 2 28.33 9.02 48.58
CA LYS A 2 29.56 8.93 47.78
C LYS A 2 29.44 9.30 46.28
N ARG A 3 29.73 10.60 46.10
CA ARG A 3 30.29 11.22 44.88
C ARG A 3 31.73 10.74 44.68
N PHE A 4 32.16 10.60 43.44
CA PHE A 4 33.55 10.67 43.04
C PHE A 4 33.71 11.62 41.87
N ASP A 5 34.37 12.78 42.19
CA ASP A 5 34.98 13.74 41.27
C ASP A 5 36.37 13.26 40.89
N PHE A 6 36.74 13.39 39.62
CA PHE A 6 38.16 13.49 39.27
C PHE A 6 38.36 14.51 38.14
N LYS A 7 38.93 15.61 38.56
CA LYS A 7 39.60 16.65 37.74
C LYS A 7 41.02 16.19 37.44
N THR A 8 41.56 16.45 36.31
CA THR A 8 42.54 17.46 35.85
C THR A 8 43.52 16.91 34.79
N PRO A 9 44.19 17.77 34.05
CA PRO A 9 44.64 17.50 32.68
C PRO A 9 46.16 17.29 32.60
N VAL A 10 46.63 16.66 31.53
CA VAL A 10 48.07 16.65 31.20
C VAL A 10 48.29 17.23 29.82
N LYS A 11 48.94 18.41 29.80
CA LYS A 11 49.55 18.98 28.62
C LYS A 11 50.95 18.37 28.46
N ILE A 12 51.26 17.86 27.27
CA ILE A 12 52.65 17.63 26.87
C ILE A 12 52.89 18.32 25.54
N PHE A 13 53.77 19.30 25.58
CA PHE A 13 54.42 19.97 24.44
C PHE A 13 55.64 19.16 24.01
N ILE A 14 55.81 18.87 22.73
CA ILE A 14 57.11 18.62 22.12
C ILE A 14 57.15 19.30 20.77
N LYS A 15 58.22 20.09 20.59
CA LYS A 15 58.57 20.92 19.42
C LYS A 15 59.49 20.17 18.45
N CYS A 16 59.40 20.59 17.17
CA CYS A 16 60.46 20.66 16.14
C CYS A 16 60.97 19.34 15.53
N ALA A 17 60.94 19.17 14.22
CA ALA A 17 61.85 19.80 13.27
C ALA A 17 61.47 19.46 11.81
N ALA A 18 61.78 20.35 10.92
CA ALA A 18 61.55 20.29 9.47
C ALA A 18 62.53 19.34 8.75
N ALA A 19 62.04 18.66 7.71
CA ALA A 19 62.86 18.31 6.53
C ALA A 19 61.93 18.10 5.33
N ALA A 20 62.16 18.91 4.31
CA ALA A 20 61.48 18.82 3.01
C ALA A 20 62.10 17.70 2.16
N VAL A 21 61.28 16.85 1.56
CA VAL A 21 61.64 16.10 0.36
C VAL A 21 60.44 16.13 -0.60
N LEU A 22 60.63 16.80 -1.75
CA LEU A 22 59.73 16.73 -2.89
C LEU A 22 59.82 15.32 -3.49
N SER A 23 58.68 14.67 -3.65
CA SER A 23 58.53 13.58 -4.62
C SER A 23 57.12 13.65 -5.18
N SER A 24 57.03 14.06 -6.43
CA SER A 24 55.79 14.08 -7.24
C SER A 24 55.36 12.66 -7.52
N ALA A 25 54.21 12.25 -7.00
CA ALA A 25 53.48 11.10 -7.48
C ALA A 25 52.04 11.54 -7.77
N PHE A 26 51.74 11.73 -9.06
CA PHE A 26 50.40 11.87 -9.58
C PHE A 26 49.69 10.54 -9.37
N ILE A 27 48.89 10.42 -8.34
CA ILE A 27 47.89 9.35 -8.22
C ILE A 27 46.57 9.96 -8.69
N LEU A 28 46.16 9.61 -9.91
CA LEU A 28 44.81 9.79 -10.41
C LEU A 28 43.90 8.86 -9.59
N SER A 29 43.48 9.32 -8.43
CA SER A 29 42.32 8.73 -7.75
C SER A 29 41.06 9.30 -8.39
N GLY A 30 40.54 8.59 -9.38
CA GLY A 30 39.19 8.81 -9.84
C GLY A 30 38.21 8.41 -8.73
N CYS A 31 37.95 9.30 -7.78
CA CYS A 31 36.76 9.23 -6.96
C CYS A 31 35.58 9.52 -7.87
N SER A 32 34.89 8.44 -8.28
CA SER A 32 33.53 8.55 -8.76
C SER A 32 32.68 9.00 -7.56
N ASP A 33 32.55 10.30 -7.39
CA ASP A 33 31.53 10.88 -6.51
C ASP A 33 30.17 10.45 -7.08
N LYS A 34 29.64 9.35 -6.55
CA LYS A 34 28.19 9.15 -6.57
C LYS A 34 27.61 10.21 -5.65
N SER A 35 27.40 11.40 -6.21
CA SER A 35 26.58 12.43 -5.56
C SER A 35 25.23 11.76 -5.28
N ALA A 36 24.96 11.46 -4.02
CA ALA A 36 23.61 11.07 -3.61
C ALA A 36 22.71 12.26 -3.95
N VAL A 37 21.93 12.13 -5.00
CA VAL A 37 20.92 13.12 -5.35
C VAL A 37 19.99 13.22 -4.14
N SER A 38 19.88 14.42 -3.55
CA SER A 38 18.95 14.67 -2.46
C SER A 38 17.55 14.32 -2.96
N SER A 39 16.79 13.55 -2.20
CA SER A 39 15.42 13.16 -2.52
C SER A 39 14.50 14.37 -2.78
N ASP A 40 14.87 15.53 -2.23
CA ASP A 40 14.11 16.78 -2.39
C ASP A 40 14.30 17.45 -3.74
N ALA A 41 15.27 16.99 -4.56
CA ALA A 41 15.52 17.48 -5.92
C ALA A 41 14.89 16.62 -7.02
N LEU A 42 14.24 15.50 -6.67
CA LEU A 42 13.63 14.60 -7.64
C LEU A 42 12.26 15.12 -8.10
N PRO A 43 11.89 14.95 -9.38
CA PRO A 43 10.54 15.25 -9.83
C PRO A 43 9.52 14.37 -9.07
N GLU A 44 8.37 14.95 -8.73
CA GLU A 44 7.34 14.28 -7.95
C GLU A 44 6.34 13.57 -8.86
N ILE A 45 5.82 12.42 -8.38
CA ILE A 45 4.67 11.71 -8.93
C ILE A 45 3.57 11.74 -7.87
N ILE A 46 2.42 12.30 -8.21
CA ILE A 46 1.27 12.43 -7.31
C ILE A 46 0.41 11.17 -7.40
N ILE A 47 0.34 10.42 -6.31
CA ILE A 47 -0.40 9.17 -6.19
C ILE A 47 -1.69 9.44 -5.42
N GLY A 48 -2.84 9.18 -6.06
CA GLY A 48 -4.14 9.23 -5.39
C GLY A 48 -4.44 7.92 -4.68
N SER A 49 -4.71 7.98 -3.38
CA SER A 49 -5.19 6.87 -2.56
C SER A 49 -6.06 7.38 -1.42
N ASP A 50 -6.83 6.51 -0.81
CA ASP A 50 -7.57 6.79 0.42
C ASP A 50 -6.96 6.08 1.63
N GLU A 51 -7.52 6.33 2.81
CA GLU A 51 -7.13 5.62 4.04
C GLU A 51 -7.67 4.18 4.01
N TYR A 52 -6.78 3.22 3.77
CA TYR A 52 -7.12 1.80 3.64
C TYR A 52 -6.02 0.91 4.25
N GLU A 53 -5.94 0.89 5.58
CA GLU A 53 -4.94 0.11 6.30
C GLU A 53 -5.08 -1.40 6.04
N PRO A 54 -3.98 -2.15 5.81
CA PRO A 54 -2.57 -1.79 5.92
C PRO A 54 -1.91 -1.33 4.61
N TYR A 55 -2.68 -1.04 3.56
CA TYR A 55 -2.14 -0.68 2.24
C TYR A 55 -1.71 0.79 2.17
N ASN A 56 -2.59 1.69 2.54
CA ASN A 56 -2.35 3.14 2.62
C ASN A 56 -2.99 3.67 3.89
N PHE A 57 -2.22 4.31 4.74
CA PHE A 57 -2.71 4.95 5.95
C PHE A 57 -1.73 6.02 6.43
N SER A 58 -2.17 6.85 7.36
CA SER A 58 -1.31 7.83 8.01
C SER A 58 -0.75 7.25 9.32
N ASP A 59 0.57 7.26 9.49
CA ASP A 59 1.21 6.85 10.74
C ASP A 59 0.87 7.83 11.89
N LYS A 60 1.35 7.54 13.12
CA LYS A 60 1.10 8.39 14.30
C LYS A 60 1.63 9.82 14.14
N ASN A 61 2.55 10.07 13.20
CA ASN A 61 3.15 11.38 12.92
C ASN A 61 2.46 12.07 11.74
N GLY A 62 1.45 11.42 11.13
CA GLY A 62 0.75 11.90 9.96
C GLY A 62 1.49 11.65 8.64
N ASN A 63 2.54 10.81 8.63
CA ASN A 63 3.24 10.45 7.39
C ASN A 63 2.52 9.29 6.68
N PRO A 64 2.53 9.28 5.33
CA PRO A 64 2.05 8.14 4.57
C PRO A 64 2.80 6.86 4.94
N ALA A 65 2.08 5.78 5.18
CA ALA A 65 2.60 4.47 5.54
C ALA A 65 1.73 3.36 4.91
N GLY A 66 2.27 2.15 4.85
CA GLY A 66 1.53 0.98 4.36
C GLY A 66 2.26 0.26 3.23
N ILE A 67 1.69 -0.87 2.85
CA ILE A 67 2.25 -1.77 1.82
C ILE A 67 2.45 -1.02 0.50
N ASP A 68 1.39 -0.38 0.02
CA ASP A 68 1.40 0.31 -1.26
C ASP A 68 2.29 1.56 -1.22
N VAL A 69 2.32 2.24 -0.07
CA VAL A 69 3.21 3.39 0.15
C VAL A 69 4.67 2.98 0.04
N GLU A 70 5.07 1.86 0.65
CA GLU A 70 6.46 1.38 0.58
C GLU A 70 6.82 0.88 -0.82
N ILE A 71 5.93 0.12 -1.47
CA ILE A 71 6.16 -0.36 -2.84
C ILE A 71 6.29 0.82 -3.80
N ALA A 72 5.38 1.78 -3.74
CA ALA A 72 5.39 2.94 -4.62
C ALA A 72 6.61 3.83 -4.38
N SER A 73 6.95 4.10 -3.12
CA SER A 73 8.12 4.92 -2.77
C SER A 73 9.41 4.31 -3.31
N GLU A 74 9.61 3.00 -3.13
CA GLU A 74 10.78 2.28 -3.64
C GLU A 74 10.79 2.24 -5.18
N ALA A 75 9.64 1.94 -5.81
CA ALA A 75 9.55 1.88 -7.26
C ALA A 75 9.87 3.24 -7.90
N PHE A 76 9.27 4.31 -7.44
CA PHE A 76 9.51 5.64 -7.99
C PHE A 76 10.91 6.15 -7.68
N LEU A 77 11.47 5.84 -6.51
CA LEU A 77 12.86 6.18 -6.19
C LEU A 77 13.85 5.50 -7.15
N ARG A 78 13.66 4.21 -7.47
CA ARG A 78 14.47 3.50 -8.49
C ARG A 78 14.38 4.14 -9.87
N MET A 79 13.24 4.73 -10.18
CA MET A 79 12.98 5.43 -11.44
C MET A 79 13.50 6.88 -11.46
N GLY A 80 14.02 7.39 -10.35
CA GLY A 80 14.48 8.78 -10.22
C GLY A 80 13.37 9.79 -9.96
N TYR A 81 12.28 9.36 -9.33
CA TYR A 81 11.14 10.19 -8.91
C TYR A 81 10.94 10.12 -7.41
N LYS A 82 10.22 11.10 -6.87
CA LYS A 82 9.71 11.10 -5.48
C LYS A 82 8.21 10.81 -5.51
N ALA A 83 7.77 9.78 -4.80
CA ALA A 83 6.36 9.49 -4.60
C ALA A 83 5.74 10.52 -3.64
N GLN A 84 4.62 11.13 -4.04
CA GLN A 84 3.84 12.07 -3.25
C GLN A 84 2.42 11.53 -3.11
N PHE A 85 2.04 11.15 -1.88
CA PHE A 85 0.73 10.57 -1.62
C PHE A 85 -0.30 11.66 -1.33
N LYS A 86 -1.40 11.62 -2.06
CA LYS A 86 -2.54 12.52 -1.90
C LYS A 86 -3.73 11.72 -1.44
N ASN A 87 -4.19 12.01 -0.22
CA ASN A 87 -5.43 11.42 0.27
C ASN A 87 -6.62 11.98 -0.51
N ILE A 88 -7.40 11.11 -1.12
CA ILE A 88 -8.57 11.45 -1.94
C ILE A 88 -9.82 10.75 -1.39
N VAL A 89 -10.98 11.29 -1.72
CA VAL A 89 -12.26 10.57 -1.55
C VAL A 89 -12.34 9.52 -2.66
N TRP A 90 -12.44 8.22 -2.29
CA TRP A 90 -12.35 7.14 -3.26
C TRP A 90 -13.42 7.20 -4.37
N ASP A 91 -14.60 7.74 -4.07
CA ASP A 91 -15.66 7.96 -5.06
C ASP A 91 -15.27 8.96 -6.15
N GLU A 92 -14.35 9.89 -5.85
CA GLU A 92 -13.89 10.94 -6.75
C GLU A 92 -12.65 10.54 -7.56
N LYS A 93 -12.13 9.31 -7.38
CA LYS A 93 -10.87 8.86 -7.98
C LYS A 93 -10.79 9.05 -9.50
N ASP A 94 -11.90 8.79 -10.20
CA ASP A 94 -11.95 8.87 -11.66
C ASP A 94 -11.82 10.32 -12.14
N GLU A 95 -12.50 11.25 -11.46
CA GLU A 95 -12.43 12.68 -11.75
C GLU A 95 -11.03 13.22 -11.43
N MET A 96 -10.48 12.83 -10.26
CA MET A 96 -9.14 13.26 -9.87
C MET A 96 -8.06 12.82 -10.86
N LEU A 97 -8.19 11.60 -11.42
CA LEU A 97 -7.29 11.10 -12.44
C LEU A 97 -7.49 11.78 -13.79
N ALA A 98 -8.74 11.96 -14.23
CA ALA A 98 -9.09 12.61 -15.50
C ALA A 98 -8.67 14.08 -15.55
N ASP A 99 -8.80 14.80 -14.42
CA ASP A 99 -8.40 16.20 -14.28
C ASP A 99 -6.87 16.38 -14.12
N GLY A 100 -6.09 15.29 -14.05
CA GLY A 100 -4.65 15.37 -13.80
C GLY A 100 -4.29 15.88 -12.40
N LYS A 101 -5.21 15.81 -11.44
CA LYS A 101 -4.98 16.15 -10.03
C LYS A 101 -4.13 15.13 -9.31
N VAL A 102 -4.04 13.92 -9.88
CA VAL A 102 -3.14 12.82 -9.54
C VAL A 102 -2.61 12.19 -10.82
N ASP A 103 -1.37 11.66 -10.78
CA ASP A 103 -0.74 11.01 -11.93
C ASP A 103 -1.20 9.55 -12.08
N CYS A 104 -1.49 8.91 -10.96
CA CYS A 104 -2.01 7.54 -10.91
C CYS A 104 -2.82 7.30 -9.64
N LEU A 105 -3.61 6.22 -9.64
CA LEU A 105 -4.31 5.70 -8.47
C LEU A 105 -3.60 4.43 -8.00
N TRP A 106 -3.21 4.41 -6.72
CA TRP A 106 -2.52 3.28 -6.11
C TRP A 106 -2.97 3.11 -4.66
N GLY A 107 -3.92 2.25 -4.42
CA GLY A 107 -4.54 2.04 -3.12
C GLY A 107 -5.33 0.74 -3.10
N CYS A 108 -4.65 -0.41 -3.07
CA CYS A 108 -5.29 -1.72 -3.07
C CYS A 108 -6.36 -1.88 -4.18
N PHE A 109 -6.07 -1.31 -5.37
CA PHE A 109 -7.07 -1.15 -6.43
C PHE A 109 -7.23 -2.40 -7.28
N SER A 110 -8.40 -3.04 -7.19
CA SER A 110 -8.75 -4.23 -7.96
C SER A 110 -8.90 -3.94 -9.45
N MET A 111 -8.13 -4.65 -10.27
CA MET A 111 -8.19 -4.58 -11.74
C MET A 111 -9.41 -5.32 -12.31
N ASN A 112 -9.86 -6.39 -11.64
CA ASN A 112 -10.90 -7.31 -12.13
C ASN A 112 -12.17 -6.58 -12.58
N GLY A 113 -12.56 -6.80 -13.85
CA GLY A 113 -13.73 -6.17 -14.46
C GLY A 113 -13.60 -4.68 -14.76
N ARG A 114 -12.36 -4.14 -14.68
CA ARG A 114 -12.01 -2.75 -14.96
C ARG A 114 -10.84 -2.62 -15.92
N GLU A 115 -10.49 -3.72 -16.60
CA GLU A 115 -9.33 -3.85 -17.47
C GLU A 115 -9.35 -2.79 -18.58
N ASP A 116 -10.51 -2.51 -19.12
CA ASP A 116 -10.71 -1.54 -20.20
C ASP A 116 -10.89 -0.07 -19.73
N LYS A 117 -11.05 0.14 -18.43
CA LYS A 117 -11.34 1.48 -17.88
C LYS A 117 -10.10 2.36 -17.74
N TYR A 118 -8.94 1.76 -17.46
CA TYR A 118 -7.69 2.46 -17.18
C TYR A 118 -6.56 1.89 -18.00
N ARG A 119 -5.44 2.60 -18.08
CA ARG A 119 -4.16 2.03 -18.45
C ARG A 119 -3.52 1.47 -17.19
N TRP A 120 -3.52 0.15 -17.06
CA TRP A 120 -3.06 -0.54 -15.87
C TRP A 120 -1.58 -0.88 -15.90
N VAL A 121 -0.94 -0.78 -14.74
CA VAL A 121 0.33 -1.43 -14.41
C VAL A 121 0.07 -2.44 -13.31
N GLY A 122 0.40 -3.70 -13.57
CA GLY A 122 0.13 -4.79 -12.64
C GLY A 122 -0.33 -6.06 -13.37
N PRO A 123 -0.80 -7.06 -12.60
CA PRO A 123 -0.98 -7.01 -11.15
C PRO A 123 0.36 -7.00 -10.40
N TYR A 124 0.46 -6.21 -9.33
CA TYR A 124 1.65 -6.22 -8.46
C TYR A 124 1.44 -7.09 -7.21
N MET A 125 0.20 -7.39 -6.87
CA MET A 125 -0.19 -8.20 -5.72
C MET A 125 -1.59 -8.81 -5.93
N ASN A 126 -1.85 -9.92 -5.23
CA ASN A 126 -3.20 -10.50 -5.09
C ASN A 126 -3.77 -10.17 -3.72
N SER A 127 -5.09 -10.06 -3.63
CA SER A 127 -5.83 -9.93 -2.37
C SER A 127 -7.21 -10.55 -2.48
N ARG A 128 -7.67 -11.24 -1.44
CA ARG A 128 -9.04 -11.76 -1.41
C ARG A 128 -10.03 -10.66 -1.05
N GLN A 129 -11.16 -10.59 -1.75
CA GLN A 129 -12.33 -9.88 -1.27
C GLN A 129 -13.06 -10.81 -0.30
N ALA A 130 -12.94 -10.51 0.98
CA ALA A 130 -13.43 -11.35 2.06
C ALA A 130 -14.63 -10.70 2.77
N VAL A 131 -15.27 -11.47 3.64
CA VAL A 131 -16.39 -11.01 4.48
C VAL A 131 -16.04 -11.26 5.94
N ALA A 132 -16.21 -10.24 6.77
CA ALA A 132 -16.09 -10.35 8.22
C ALA A 132 -17.47 -10.22 8.88
N VAL A 133 -17.67 -11.03 9.91
CA VAL A 133 -18.89 -11.10 10.72
C VAL A 133 -18.52 -11.14 12.20
N ARG A 134 -19.48 -10.92 13.09
CA ARG A 134 -19.25 -11.17 14.51
C ARG A 134 -18.97 -12.65 14.75
N ALA A 135 -18.13 -12.95 15.72
CA ALA A 135 -17.73 -14.32 16.06
C ALA A 135 -18.93 -15.21 16.45
N ASP A 136 -19.93 -14.62 17.11
CA ASP A 136 -21.19 -15.27 17.54
C ASP A 136 -22.26 -15.32 16.45
N SER A 137 -21.97 -14.83 15.24
CA SER A 137 -22.91 -14.83 14.12
C SER A 137 -23.15 -16.26 13.59
N ASN A 138 -24.34 -16.50 13.08
CA ASN A 138 -24.72 -17.74 12.36
C ASN A 138 -24.46 -17.68 10.85
N ILE A 139 -23.65 -16.73 10.38
CA ILE A 139 -23.22 -16.57 8.99
C ILE A 139 -21.89 -17.30 8.81
N TYR A 140 -21.82 -18.44 8.14
CA TYR A 140 -20.63 -19.26 7.95
C TYR A 140 -20.18 -19.36 6.50
N ALA A 141 -21.11 -19.18 5.54
CA ALA A 141 -20.86 -19.22 4.11
C ALA A 141 -21.34 -17.92 3.44
N LEU A 142 -20.89 -17.67 2.21
CA LEU A 142 -21.38 -16.52 1.43
C LEU A 142 -22.89 -16.58 1.18
N SER A 143 -23.45 -17.78 1.01
CA SER A 143 -24.91 -18.00 0.84
C SER A 143 -25.73 -17.50 2.04
N ASP A 144 -25.17 -17.53 3.26
CA ASP A 144 -25.83 -17.05 4.47
C ASP A 144 -26.01 -15.53 4.51
N LEU A 145 -25.34 -14.80 3.60
CA LEU A 145 -25.53 -13.36 3.43
C LEU A 145 -26.90 -13.01 2.81
N SER A 146 -27.60 -14.00 2.26
CA SER A 146 -28.93 -13.79 1.73
C SER A 146 -29.87 -13.26 2.81
N GLY A 147 -30.55 -12.13 2.51
CA GLY A 147 -31.41 -11.45 3.46
C GLY A 147 -30.67 -10.72 4.61
N LYS A 148 -29.34 -10.65 4.63
CA LYS A 148 -28.56 -9.92 5.63
C LYS A 148 -28.24 -8.49 5.17
N ARG A 149 -27.85 -7.67 6.13
CA ARG A 149 -27.38 -6.30 5.93
C ARG A 149 -25.85 -6.33 5.82
N VAL A 150 -25.30 -5.82 4.74
CA VAL A 150 -23.86 -5.83 4.50
C VAL A 150 -23.37 -4.41 4.29
N ALA A 151 -22.24 -4.04 4.93
CA ALA A 151 -21.56 -2.78 4.68
C ALA A 151 -20.32 -2.99 3.84
N VAL A 152 -20.07 -2.05 2.94
CA VAL A 152 -18.92 -2.01 2.04
C VAL A 152 -18.43 -0.58 1.89
N GLN A 153 -17.20 -0.42 1.42
CA GLN A 153 -16.76 0.88 0.96
C GLN A 153 -17.43 1.22 -0.37
N SER A 154 -17.81 2.48 -0.52
CA SER A 154 -18.39 3.02 -1.75
C SER A 154 -17.39 2.93 -2.92
N SER A 155 -17.86 2.67 -4.12
CA SER A 155 -17.07 2.47 -5.36
C SER A 155 -16.01 1.35 -5.28
N SER A 156 -16.15 0.45 -4.29
CA SER A 156 -15.26 -0.70 -4.09
C SER A 156 -15.67 -1.92 -4.93
N LYS A 157 -14.81 -2.94 -4.95
CA LYS A 157 -15.12 -4.20 -5.66
C LYS A 157 -16.23 -5.01 -4.98
N PRO A 158 -16.29 -5.12 -3.63
CA PRO A 158 -17.42 -5.76 -2.95
C PRO A 158 -18.77 -5.09 -3.23
N GLU A 159 -18.83 -3.75 -3.31
CA GLU A 159 -20.06 -3.06 -3.70
C GLU A 159 -20.50 -3.48 -5.09
N GLU A 160 -19.59 -3.46 -6.08
CA GLU A 160 -19.87 -3.86 -7.45
C GLU A 160 -20.41 -5.29 -7.52
N ILE A 161 -19.78 -6.23 -6.79
CA ILE A 161 -20.20 -7.64 -6.76
C ILE A 161 -21.58 -7.78 -6.12
N LEU A 162 -21.76 -7.26 -4.90
CA LEU A 162 -22.98 -7.45 -4.11
C LEU A 162 -24.19 -6.65 -4.64
N SER A 163 -23.96 -5.70 -5.53
CA SER A 163 -25.02 -4.97 -6.23
C SER A 163 -25.59 -5.74 -7.42
N GLN A 164 -24.90 -6.80 -7.88
CA GLN A 164 -25.36 -7.59 -9.01
C GLN A 164 -26.55 -8.47 -8.61
N LYS A 165 -27.53 -8.54 -9.48
CA LYS A 165 -28.68 -9.44 -9.32
C LYS A 165 -28.44 -10.69 -10.17
N SER A 166 -27.74 -11.67 -9.63
CA SER A 166 -27.53 -12.98 -10.25
C SER A 166 -27.69 -14.08 -9.21
N ASP A 167 -27.95 -15.29 -9.66
CA ASP A 167 -28.15 -16.45 -8.77
C ASP A 167 -26.87 -16.85 -8.04
N ASP A 168 -25.70 -16.50 -8.59
CA ASP A 168 -24.38 -16.80 -8.00
C ASP A 168 -24.00 -15.83 -6.87
N ILE A 169 -24.72 -14.73 -6.70
CA ILE A 169 -24.43 -13.69 -5.71
C ILE A 169 -25.54 -13.67 -4.66
N PRO A 170 -25.22 -13.78 -3.36
CA PRO A 170 -26.23 -13.73 -2.31
C PRO A 170 -26.99 -12.40 -2.34
N GLN A 171 -28.32 -12.49 -2.36
CA GLN A 171 -29.20 -11.32 -2.40
C GLN A 171 -29.35 -10.75 -1.00
N VAL A 172 -28.54 -9.74 -0.67
CA VAL A 172 -28.57 -9.06 0.64
C VAL A 172 -29.85 -8.23 0.80
N SER A 173 -30.36 -8.10 2.03
CA SER A 173 -31.56 -7.26 2.30
C SER A 173 -31.23 -5.77 2.28
N GLY A 174 -29.97 -5.41 2.49
CA GLY A 174 -29.46 -4.04 2.42
C GLY A 174 -27.95 -4.01 2.22
N LEU A 175 -27.52 -3.27 1.21
CA LEU A 175 -26.13 -2.96 0.96
C LEU A 175 -25.88 -1.50 1.37
N TYR A 176 -25.03 -1.32 2.38
CA TYR A 176 -24.72 0.00 2.97
C TYR A 176 -23.33 0.42 2.54
N CYS A 177 -23.26 1.44 1.69
CA CYS A 177 -22.01 1.94 1.12
C CYS A 177 -21.53 3.15 1.92
N PHE A 178 -20.30 3.08 2.41
CA PHE A 178 -19.66 4.15 3.18
C PHE A 178 -18.42 4.67 2.47
N VAL A 179 -18.23 5.98 2.47
CA VAL A 179 -17.06 6.61 1.86
C VAL A 179 -15.77 6.21 2.57
N ARG A 180 -15.81 6.01 3.90
CA ARG A 180 -14.63 5.72 4.72
C ARG A 180 -14.78 4.36 5.43
N THR A 181 -13.68 3.60 5.44
CA THR A 181 -13.64 2.25 6.02
C THR A 181 -13.94 2.22 7.52
N GLU A 182 -13.58 3.25 8.27
CA GLU A 182 -13.90 3.36 9.70
C GLU A 182 -15.40 3.29 10.00
N TYR A 183 -16.25 3.82 9.10
CA TYR A 183 -17.71 3.77 9.26
C TYR A 183 -18.28 2.38 8.99
N ILE A 184 -17.65 1.61 8.10
CA ILE A 184 -17.99 0.20 7.85
C ILE A 184 -17.84 -0.59 9.15
N PHE A 185 -16.71 -0.45 9.82
CA PHE A 185 -16.43 -1.14 11.07
C PHE A 185 -17.29 -0.61 12.24
N ALA A 186 -17.56 0.69 12.27
CA ALA A 186 -18.46 1.27 13.25
C ALA A 186 -19.88 0.70 13.09
N ALA A 187 -20.37 0.52 11.85
CA ALA A 187 -21.67 -0.07 11.57
C ALA A 187 -21.76 -1.53 12.07
N LEU A 188 -20.69 -2.33 11.87
CA LEU A 188 -20.63 -3.70 12.37
C LEU A 188 -20.60 -3.74 13.91
N ARG A 189 -19.75 -2.91 14.54
CA ARG A 189 -19.67 -2.81 16.02
C ARG A 189 -21.01 -2.41 16.68
N LYS A 190 -21.79 -1.58 15.99
CA LYS A 190 -23.09 -1.08 16.46
C LYS A 190 -24.26 -1.97 16.06
N ASN A 191 -24.03 -3.12 15.43
CA ASN A 191 -25.06 -4.01 14.91
C ASN A 191 -26.02 -3.37 13.89
N TYR A 192 -25.59 -2.31 13.21
CA TYR A 192 -26.37 -1.72 12.12
C TYR A 192 -26.31 -2.61 10.87
N VAL A 193 -25.25 -3.39 10.73
CA VAL A 193 -25.08 -4.40 9.69
C VAL A 193 -24.70 -5.73 10.31
N ASP A 194 -24.92 -6.81 9.56
CA ASP A 194 -24.68 -8.19 9.98
C ASP A 194 -23.29 -8.67 9.53
N ALA A 195 -22.78 -8.08 8.44
CA ALA A 195 -21.48 -8.38 7.84
C ALA A 195 -20.84 -7.13 7.23
N VAL A 196 -19.54 -7.18 7.03
CA VAL A 196 -18.77 -6.21 6.24
C VAL A 196 -17.93 -6.94 5.21
N ALA A 197 -17.76 -6.34 4.01
CA ALA A 197 -16.93 -6.92 2.96
C ALA A 197 -15.86 -5.93 2.49
N GLY A 198 -14.67 -6.47 2.20
CA GLY A 198 -13.50 -5.70 1.79
C GLY A 198 -12.30 -6.60 1.53
N HIS A 199 -11.15 -5.98 1.33
CA HIS A 199 -9.90 -6.73 1.20
C HIS A 199 -9.53 -7.43 2.52
N GLU A 200 -9.11 -8.69 2.42
CA GLU A 200 -8.86 -9.57 3.57
C GLU A 200 -7.94 -8.94 4.62
N TYR A 201 -6.83 -8.34 4.21
CA TYR A 201 -5.86 -7.79 5.16
C TYR A 201 -6.39 -6.57 5.91
N MET A 202 -7.20 -5.74 5.29
CA MET A 202 -7.91 -4.65 5.97
C MET A 202 -8.86 -5.21 7.04
N LEU A 203 -9.61 -6.26 6.71
CA LEU A 203 -10.50 -6.92 7.66
C LEU A 203 -9.72 -7.61 8.80
N ARG A 204 -8.55 -8.18 8.51
CA ARG A 204 -7.68 -8.80 9.52
C ARG A 204 -7.11 -7.78 10.51
N VAL A 205 -6.70 -6.60 10.04
CA VAL A 205 -6.28 -5.50 10.95
C VAL A 205 -7.41 -5.19 11.92
N PHE A 206 -8.63 -4.96 11.42
CA PHE A 206 -9.80 -4.69 12.25
C PHE A 206 -10.10 -5.82 13.25
N ILE A 207 -10.02 -7.09 12.83
CA ILE A 207 -10.29 -8.26 13.69
C ILE A 207 -9.24 -8.34 14.79
N ASN A 208 -7.96 -8.20 14.46
CA ASN A 208 -6.85 -8.29 15.43
C ASN A 208 -6.93 -7.20 16.51
N GLU A 209 -7.48 -6.03 16.18
CA GLU A 209 -7.69 -4.92 17.12
C GLU A 209 -8.99 -5.04 17.95
N SER A 210 -9.76 -6.10 17.73
CA SER A 210 -11.14 -6.21 18.26
C SER A 210 -11.35 -7.34 19.27
N ASP A 211 -10.32 -7.86 19.93
CA ASP A 211 -10.39 -8.89 20.99
C ASP A 211 -11.21 -10.13 20.57
N ASP A 212 -10.96 -10.72 19.41
CA ASP A 212 -11.59 -11.94 18.88
C ASP A 212 -13.13 -11.88 18.75
N LYS A 213 -13.72 -10.69 18.71
CA LYS A 213 -15.18 -10.53 18.58
C LYS A 213 -15.70 -10.73 17.17
N TYR A 214 -14.79 -10.84 16.20
CA TYR A 214 -15.10 -10.97 14.77
C TYR A 214 -14.29 -12.09 14.13
N ARG A 215 -14.76 -12.59 13.02
CA ARG A 215 -14.07 -13.60 12.21
C ARG A 215 -14.31 -13.35 10.72
N LEU A 216 -13.43 -13.86 9.90
CA LEU A 216 -13.63 -13.93 8.44
C LEU A 216 -14.44 -15.19 8.10
N LEU A 217 -15.15 -15.14 6.99
CA LEU A 217 -15.62 -16.33 6.31
C LEU A 217 -14.45 -16.99 5.57
N ASP A 218 -14.47 -18.32 5.46
CA ASP A 218 -13.47 -19.09 4.71
C ASP A 218 -13.58 -18.81 3.22
N GLU A 219 -14.81 -18.65 2.72
CA GLU A 219 -15.11 -18.29 1.35
C GLU A 219 -14.74 -16.83 1.07
N SER A 220 -14.49 -16.52 -0.19
CA SER A 220 -14.22 -15.15 -0.65
C SER A 220 -15.09 -14.78 -1.85
N LEU A 221 -15.52 -13.52 -1.90
CA LEU A 221 -16.30 -12.99 -3.03
C LEU A 221 -15.48 -13.01 -4.33
N LEU A 222 -14.18 -12.79 -4.24
CA LEU A 222 -13.29 -12.71 -5.40
C LEU A 222 -11.81 -12.78 -4.96
N LEU A 223 -10.97 -13.36 -5.80
CA LEU A 223 -9.51 -13.13 -5.76
C LEU A 223 -9.20 -11.91 -6.62
N SER A 224 -8.89 -10.79 -6.00
CA SER A 224 -8.55 -9.54 -6.66
C SER A 224 -7.10 -9.52 -7.11
N LYS A 225 -6.88 -9.09 -8.35
CA LYS A 225 -5.58 -8.69 -8.88
C LYS A 225 -5.42 -7.19 -8.67
N LEU A 226 -4.42 -6.77 -7.91
CA LEU A 226 -4.19 -5.37 -7.57
C LEU A 226 -3.27 -4.71 -8.59
N GLY A 227 -3.65 -3.54 -9.06
CA GLY A 227 -2.89 -2.79 -10.05
C GLY A 227 -2.84 -1.29 -9.75
N ILE A 228 -1.98 -0.61 -10.49
CA ILE A 228 -1.85 0.85 -10.51
C ILE A 228 -2.58 1.37 -11.74
N ALA A 229 -3.54 2.26 -11.55
CA ALA A 229 -4.35 2.80 -12.64
C ALA A 229 -3.85 4.18 -13.07
N PHE A 230 -3.56 4.31 -14.36
CA PHE A 230 -3.32 5.58 -15.05
C PHE A 230 -4.53 5.93 -15.89
N ALA A 231 -4.66 7.20 -16.27
CA ALA A 231 -5.67 7.60 -17.24
C ALA A 231 -5.59 6.70 -18.51
N LYS A 232 -6.72 6.32 -19.07
CA LYS A 232 -6.80 5.37 -20.19
C LYS A 232 -5.98 5.83 -21.41
N ASP A 233 -5.95 7.13 -21.64
CA ASP A 233 -5.26 7.82 -22.73
C ASP A 233 -3.84 8.29 -22.36
N ASN A 234 -3.33 7.91 -21.20
CA ASN A 234 -1.96 8.24 -20.79
C ASN A 234 -0.95 7.61 -21.75
N ASN A 235 -0.29 8.43 -22.57
CA ASN A 235 0.70 8.01 -23.57
C ASN A 235 2.15 8.22 -23.13
N SER A 236 2.38 8.59 -21.86
CA SER A 236 3.73 8.74 -21.32
C SER A 236 4.46 7.40 -21.20
N ALA A 237 5.77 7.44 -21.07
CA ALA A 237 6.59 6.26 -20.81
C ALA A 237 6.53 5.79 -19.34
N LEU A 238 5.85 6.54 -18.47
CA LEU A 238 5.85 6.28 -17.03
C LEU A 238 5.24 4.91 -16.67
N PRO A 239 4.06 4.50 -17.21
CA PRO A 239 3.48 3.19 -16.92
C PRO A 239 4.41 2.02 -17.27
N GLU A 240 5.07 2.08 -18.43
CA GLU A 240 5.97 0.99 -18.87
C GLU A 240 7.26 0.93 -18.04
N LYS A 241 7.83 2.08 -17.67
CA LYS A 241 8.96 2.14 -16.75
C LYS A 241 8.60 1.58 -15.39
N LEU A 242 7.40 1.92 -14.87
CA LEU A 242 6.92 1.42 -13.59
C LEU A 242 6.72 -0.11 -13.64
N ARG A 243 6.16 -0.64 -14.74
CA ARG A 243 6.01 -2.09 -14.95
C ARG A 243 7.36 -2.80 -14.86
N ALA A 244 8.36 -2.32 -15.60
CA ALA A 244 9.70 -2.90 -15.59
C ALA A 244 10.33 -2.83 -14.17
N THR A 245 10.17 -1.70 -13.48
CA THR A 245 10.70 -1.55 -12.13
C THR A 245 10.02 -2.49 -11.13
N LEU A 246 8.71 -2.68 -11.19
CA LEU A 246 8.00 -3.65 -10.34
C LEU A 246 8.41 -5.10 -10.66
N TYR A 247 8.68 -5.41 -11.93
CA TYR A 247 9.24 -6.70 -12.32
C TYR A 247 10.61 -6.94 -11.66
N ASP A 248 11.49 -5.95 -11.71
CA ASP A 248 12.80 -6.02 -11.05
C ASP A 248 12.66 -6.16 -9.53
N MET A 249 11.74 -5.41 -8.89
CA MET A 249 11.45 -5.49 -7.45
C MET A 249 10.86 -6.86 -7.04
N LYS A 250 10.12 -7.50 -7.92
CA LYS A 250 9.65 -8.87 -7.70
C LYS A 250 10.84 -9.84 -7.73
N ASN A 251 11.70 -9.75 -8.73
CA ASN A 251 12.81 -10.67 -8.95
C ASN A 251 13.93 -10.53 -7.90
N ASP A 252 14.20 -9.33 -7.41
CA ASP A 252 15.20 -9.09 -6.37
C ASP A 252 14.67 -9.35 -4.94
N GLY A 253 13.39 -9.72 -4.83
CA GLY A 253 12.72 -10.05 -3.57
C GLY A 253 12.25 -8.83 -2.76
N THR A 254 12.31 -7.63 -3.29
CA THR A 254 11.85 -6.41 -2.58
C THR A 254 10.35 -6.48 -2.28
N LEU A 255 9.52 -6.88 -3.24
CA LEU A 255 8.08 -7.04 -3.00
C LEU A 255 7.80 -8.07 -1.90
N ALA A 256 8.52 -9.20 -1.91
CA ALA A 256 8.37 -10.23 -0.88
C ALA A 256 8.76 -9.73 0.51
N LYS A 257 9.84 -8.97 0.62
CA LYS A 257 10.27 -8.36 1.90
C LYS A 257 9.23 -7.40 2.46
N ILE A 258 8.65 -6.56 1.59
CA ILE A 258 7.58 -5.63 2.00
C ILE A 258 6.35 -6.43 2.43
N ALA A 259 5.91 -7.44 1.66
CA ALA A 259 4.77 -8.28 2.02
C ALA A 259 4.97 -8.92 3.42
N VAL A 260 6.12 -9.54 3.68
CA VAL A 260 6.45 -10.16 4.98
C VAL A 260 6.43 -9.14 6.12
N LYS A 261 6.94 -7.91 5.90
CA LYS A 261 6.93 -6.84 6.91
C LYS A 261 5.53 -6.53 7.43
N TYR A 262 4.52 -6.64 6.57
CA TYR A 262 3.11 -6.42 6.90
C TYR A 262 2.35 -7.71 7.22
N GLY A 263 3.06 -8.84 7.43
CA GLY A 263 2.45 -10.11 7.83
C GLY A 263 1.74 -10.86 6.70
N LEU A 264 1.99 -10.49 5.43
CA LEU A 264 1.45 -11.22 4.29
C LEU A 264 2.34 -12.41 3.96
N ASP A 265 1.73 -13.54 3.58
CA ASP A 265 2.46 -14.63 2.95
C ASP A 265 2.80 -14.28 1.50
N PRO A 266 4.09 -14.17 1.14
CA PRO A 266 4.50 -13.81 -0.21
C PRO A 266 4.01 -14.79 -1.28
N ASN A 267 3.86 -16.09 -0.95
CA ASN A 267 3.38 -17.07 -1.92
C ASN A 267 1.93 -16.81 -2.31
N THR A 268 1.10 -16.39 -1.36
CA THR A 268 -0.28 -16.02 -1.61
C THR A 268 -0.39 -14.64 -2.25
N ALA A 269 0.32 -13.66 -1.70
CA ALA A 269 0.23 -12.28 -2.13
C ALA A 269 0.85 -12.04 -3.52
N LEU A 270 1.94 -12.75 -3.86
CA LEU A 270 2.70 -12.56 -5.10
C LEU A 270 2.63 -13.76 -6.06
N GLY A 271 1.93 -14.84 -5.67
CA GLY A 271 1.81 -16.05 -6.48
C GLY A 271 1.05 -15.81 -7.77
N GLY A 272 1.59 -16.31 -8.90
CA GLY A 272 0.94 -16.20 -10.22
C GLY A 272 0.84 -14.79 -10.80
N ILE A 273 1.57 -13.81 -10.22
CA ILE A 273 1.65 -12.46 -10.77
C ILE A 273 2.62 -12.45 -11.96
N THR A 274 2.16 -11.99 -13.11
CA THR A 274 2.98 -11.70 -14.30
C THR A 274 2.95 -10.20 -14.54
N LEU A 275 4.13 -9.57 -14.44
CA LEU A 275 4.36 -8.14 -14.73
C LEU A 275 4.99 -7.95 -16.13
N GLU A 276 4.73 -8.88 -17.03
CA GLU A 276 5.20 -8.86 -18.42
C GLU A 276 4.52 -7.79 -19.27
#